data_d61f7f326ba72ffdb2852b0623524bf9
#
_entry.id   d61f7f326ba72ffdb2852b0623524bf9
#
_cell.length_a   1.000
_cell.length_b   1.000
_cell.length_c   1.000
_cell.angle_alpha   90.00
_cell.angle_beta   90.00
_cell.angle_gamma   90.00
#
_symmetry.space_group_name_H-M   'P 1'
#
loop_
_entity.id
_entity.type
_entity.pdbx_description
1 polymer ?
#
loop_
_entity_poly.entity_id
_entity_poly.type
_entity_poly.pdbx_seq_one_letter_code
_entity_poly.pdbx_strand_id
1 'polypeptide(L)'
;GERLFELPELKLLVDAVESSRFITEKKSTALIKKLGHLTSTAQAEQLNRRIYMGGTPKPENESIYYNVDTIHNAVQKKQQITFQYFEYTPKKEKILKHDGYKYRFSPYAMIWNRDCYYAVGWSEKHGKIAQFRVDRMTAVEPLEQTAVQTLDFDPAEYVRKVFGMYPDNLCTVELLCDNEVMRSVIDRFGEN
;
A
#
# COMPACT_ATOMS: atom_id res chain seq x y z
N GLY A 1 10.30 34.24 8.82
CA GLY A 1 9.30 33.22 9.16
C GLY A 1 9.98 31.91 9.51
N GLU A 2 9.52 31.28 10.54
CA GLU A 2 9.97 29.94 10.94
C GLU A 2 9.81 28.99 9.75
N ARG A 3 10.89 28.31 9.40
CA ARG A 3 10.83 27.29 8.35
C ARG A 3 10.13 26.06 8.91
N LEU A 4 9.11 25.58 8.22
CA LEU A 4 8.36 24.40 8.64
C LEU A 4 9.22 23.11 8.57
N PHE A 5 10.17 23.06 7.63
CA PHE A 5 11.10 21.94 7.42
C PHE A 5 12.54 22.44 7.20
N GLU A 6 13.50 21.68 7.68
CA GLU A 6 14.90 21.81 7.33
C GLU A 6 15.18 21.18 5.96
N LEU A 7 16.25 21.63 5.28
CA LEU A 7 16.61 21.09 3.96
C LEU A 7 16.89 19.58 3.97
N PRO A 8 17.58 19.01 4.97
CA PRO A 8 17.75 17.55 5.06
C PRO A 8 16.44 16.78 5.18
N GLU A 9 15.46 17.33 5.91
CA GLU A 9 14.12 16.73 6.06
C GLU A 9 13.37 16.73 4.73
N LEU A 10 13.41 17.84 3.99
CA LEU A 10 12.82 17.91 2.65
C LEU A 10 13.48 16.94 1.68
N LYS A 11 14.82 16.77 1.74
CA LYS A 11 15.52 15.78 0.94
C LYS A 11 15.05 14.36 1.25
N LEU A 12 14.88 14.03 2.53
CA LEU A 12 14.34 12.73 2.95
C LEU A 12 12.91 12.49 2.43
N LEU A 13 12.05 13.51 2.49
CA LEU A 13 10.69 13.42 1.96
C LEU A 13 10.67 13.23 0.44
N VAL A 14 11.55 13.93 -0.30
CA VAL A 14 11.71 13.74 -1.75
C VAL A 14 12.16 12.32 -2.04
N ASP A 15 13.15 11.81 -1.32
CA ASP A 15 13.66 10.44 -1.48
C ASP A 15 12.56 9.41 -1.23
N ALA A 16 11.72 9.61 -0.20
CA ALA A 16 10.59 8.75 0.10
C ALA A 16 9.54 8.76 -1.01
N VAL A 17 9.23 9.91 -1.59
CA VAL A 17 8.30 10.04 -2.72
C VAL A 17 8.88 9.40 -3.98
N GLU A 18 10.15 9.64 -4.28
CA GLU A 18 10.86 9.09 -5.44
C GLU A 18 10.92 7.56 -5.36
N SER A 19 11.24 7.00 -4.17
CA SER A 19 11.34 5.57 -3.93
C SER A 19 10.00 4.84 -3.85
N SER A 20 8.91 5.56 -3.65
CA SER A 20 7.59 4.96 -3.53
C SER A 20 7.18 4.22 -4.80
N ARG A 21 6.93 2.93 -4.69
CA ARG A 21 6.36 2.08 -5.75
C ARG A 21 4.83 2.09 -5.75
N PHE A 22 4.24 2.89 -4.89
CA PHE A 22 2.81 2.97 -4.70
C PHE A 22 2.16 4.02 -5.60
N ILE A 23 2.87 5.09 -5.91
CA ILE A 23 2.37 6.20 -6.74
C ILE A 23 3.05 6.22 -8.10
N THR A 24 2.34 6.78 -9.10
CA THR A 24 2.84 6.91 -10.46
C THR A 24 4.01 7.88 -10.55
N GLU A 25 4.78 7.79 -11.63
CA GLU A 25 5.87 8.74 -11.93
C GLU A 25 5.35 10.18 -12.01
N LYS A 26 4.22 10.38 -12.69
CA LYS A 26 3.55 11.68 -12.80
C LYS A 26 3.17 12.26 -11.44
N LYS A 27 2.62 11.42 -10.54
CA LYS A 27 2.25 11.86 -9.19
C LYS A 27 3.46 12.18 -8.34
N SER A 28 4.52 11.39 -8.44
CA SER A 28 5.80 11.64 -7.75
C SER A 28 6.38 12.98 -8.15
N THR A 29 6.49 13.26 -9.45
CA THR A 29 6.98 14.54 -9.97
C THR A 29 6.15 15.72 -9.45
N ALA A 30 4.83 15.60 -9.47
CA ALA A 30 3.94 16.65 -8.97
C ALA A 30 4.10 16.89 -7.46
N LEU A 31 4.29 15.84 -6.66
CA LEU A 31 4.52 15.95 -5.21
C LEU A 31 5.88 16.57 -4.90
N ILE A 32 6.94 16.16 -5.58
CA ILE A 32 8.29 16.72 -5.42
C ILE A 32 8.29 18.23 -5.73
N LYS A 33 7.60 18.63 -6.80
CA LYS A 33 7.43 20.04 -7.12
C LYS A 33 6.73 20.82 -6.00
N LYS A 34 5.69 20.24 -5.39
CA LYS A 34 4.98 20.85 -4.24
C LYS A 34 5.87 20.93 -3.00
N LEU A 35 6.69 19.91 -2.72
CA LEU A 35 7.67 19.95 -1.64
C LEU A 35 8.70 21.08 -1.83
N GLY A 36 9.11 21.35 -3.08
CA GLY A 36 9.99 22.46 -3.41
C GLY A 36 9.41 23.82 -3.04
N HIS A 37 8.09 24.00 -3.01
CA HIS A 37 7.45 25.26 -2.59
C HIS A 37 7.50 25.50 -1.08
N LEU A 38 7.90 24.51 -0.28
CA LEU A 38 8.07 24.65 1.18
C LEU A 38 9.42 25.25 1.57
N THR A 39 10.27 25.58 0.60
CA THR A 39 11.61 26.15 0.83
C THR A 39 11.94 27.26 -0.16
N SER A 40 13.13 27.87 -0.03
CA SER A 40 13.58 28.89 -0.97
C SER A 40 13.89 28.31 -2.36
N THR A 41 13.81 29.15 -3.41
CA THR A 41 14.11 28.72 -4.79
C THR A 41 15.48 28.08 -4.91
N ALA A 42 16.52 28.65 -4.30
CA ALA A 42 17.88 28.08 -4.31
C ALA A 42 17.98 26.71 -3.63
N GLN A 43 17.17 26.45 -2.59
CA GLN A 43 17.12 25.17 -1.92
C GLN A 43 16.23 24.18 -2.68
N ALA A 44 15.15 24.65 -3.33
CA ALA A 44 14.29 23.80 -4.16
C ALA A 44 15.07 23.17 -5.33
N GLU A 45 16.03 23.87 -5.92
CA GLU A 45 16.92 23.32 -6.95
C GLU A 45 17.73 22.13 -6.43
N GLN A 46 18.14 22.14 -5.15
CA GLN A 46 18.85 21.03 -4.52
C GLN A 46 17.97 19.81 -4.25
N LEU A 47 16.63 19.94 -4.31
CA LEU A 47 15.70 18.83 -4.18
C LEU A 47 15.53 18.05 -5.49
N ASN A 48 15.88 18.65 -6.63
CA ASN A 48 15.82 18.02 -7.96
C ASN A 48 16.98 17.04 -8.20
N ARG A 49 17.34 16.25 -7.19
CA ARG A 49 18.33 15.20 -7.32
C ARG A 49 17.63 13.88 -7.67
N ARG A 50 18.23 13.15 -8.58
CA ARG A 50 17.77 11.78 -8.87
C ARG A 50 18.51 10.79 -7.99
N ILE A 51 17.77 9.98 -7.27
CA ILE A 51 18.30 8.79 -6.63
C ILE A 51 18.25 7.66 -7.66
N TYR A 52 19.38 6.99 -7.87
CA TYR A 52 19.40 5.78 -8.66
C TYR A 52 18.72 4.66 -7.86
N MET A 53 17.51 4.33 -8.25
CA MET A 53 16.77 3.23 -7.65
C MET A 53 16.90 2.00 -8.54
N GLY A 54 17.51 0.97 -8.01
CA GLY A 54 17.42 -0.34 -8.60
C GLY A 54 16.02 -0.89 -8.38
N GLY A 55 15.29 -1.26 -9.42
CA GLY A 55 14.14 -2.06 -9.18
C GLY A 55 12.92 -1.86 -10.06
N THR A 56 11.78 -2.18 -9.50
CA THR A 56 10.48 -2.29 -10.16
C THR A 56 9.97 -0.93 -10.62
N PRO A 57 9.44 -0.81 -11.84
CA PRO A 57 8.86 0.43 -12.33
C PRO A 57 7.66 0.85 -11.47
N LYS A 58 7.40 2.17 -11.44
CA LYS A 58 6.22 2.71 -10.76
C LYS A 58 4.93 2.26 -11.46
N PRO A 59 3.79 2.19 -10.73
CA PRO A 59 2.51 1.84 -11.31
C PRO A 59 2.02 2.94 -12.26
N GLU A 60 1.12 2.58 -13.17
CA GLU A 60 0.48 3.50 -14.11
C GLU A 60 -0.90 3.97 -13.64
N ASN A 61 -1.44 3.39 -12.57
CA ASN A 61 -2.78 3.69 -12.10
C ASN A 61 -2.81 4.99 -11.28
N GLU A 62 -3.25 6.08 -11.87
CA GLU A 62 -3.38 7.41 -11.25
C GLU A 62 -4.45 7.44 -10.13
N SER A 63 -5.33 6.45 -10.07
CA SER A 63 -6.41 6.42 -9.07
C SER A 63 -5.99 5.88 -7.71
N ILE A 64 -4.80 5.30 -7.58
CA ILE A 64 -4.41 4.55 -6.37
C ILE A 64 -4.55 5.40 -5.10
N TYR A 65 -4.05 6.61 -5.08
CA TYR A 65 -4.09 7.44 -3.89
C TYR A 65 -5.52 7.92 -3.55
N TYR A 66 -6.39 8.09 -4.54
CA TYR A 66 -7.82 8.34 -4.31
C TYR A 66 -8.52 7.11 -3.75
N ASN A 67 -8.19 5.92 -4.27
CA ASN A 67 -8.72 4.67 -3.73
C ASN A 67 -8.31 4.49 -2.25
N VAL A 68 -7.07 4.81 -1.91
CA VAL A 68 -6.58 4.77 -0.52
C VAL A 68 -7.39 5.72 0.36
N ASP A 69 -7.58 6.96 -0.07
CA ASP A 69 -8.36 7.95 0.68
C ASP A 69 -9.81 7.49 0.87
N THR A 70 -10.44 7.01 -0.20
CA THR A 70 -11.83 6.50 -0.16
C THR A 70 -11.95 5.33 0.83
N ILE A 71 -11.03 4.37 0.77
CA ILE A 71 -11.05 3.20 1.66
C ILE A 71 -10.80 3.61 3.11
N HIS A 72 -9.84 4.52 3.33
CA HIS A 72 -9.53 5.03 4.67
C HIS A 72 -10.76 5.72 5.30
N ASN A 73 -11.42 6.57 4.53
CA ASN A 73 -12.66 7.23 4.96
C ASN A 73 -13.78 6.22 5.25
N ALA A 74 -13.91 5.17 4.44
CA ALA A 74 -14.90 4.12 4.67
C ALA A 74 -14.60 3.31 5.95
N VAL A 75 -13.33 3.02 6.24
CA VAL A 75 -12.92 2.40 7.52
C VAL A 75 -13.32 3.27 8.70
N GLN A 76 -12.99 4.57 8.66
CA GLN A 76 -13.32 5.50 9.76
C GLN A 76 -14.82 5.64 9.98
N LYS A 77 -15.59 5.71 8.90
CA LYS A 77 -17.06 5.84 8.95
C LYS A 77 -17.78 4.50 9.15
N LYS A 78 -17.06 3.39 9.20
CA LYS A 78 -17.62 2.03 9.26
C LYS A 78 -18.64 1.78 8.15
N GLN A 79 -18.29 2.15 6.92
CA GLN A 79 -19.12 2.00 5.72
C GLN A 79 -18.58 0.90 4.82
N GLN A 80 -19.48 0.30 4.06
CA GLN A 80 -19.13 -0.58 2.95
C GLN A 80 -18.57 0.23 1.77
N ILE A 81 -17.81 -0.44 0.92
CA ILE A 81 -17.40 0.04 -0.39
C ILE A 81 -17.78 -0.96 -1.47
N THR A 82 -17.86 -0.49 -2.69
CA THR A 82 -17.88 -1.35 -3.88
C THR A 82 -16.67 -1.05 -4.75
N PHE A 83 -16.22 -2.06 -5.47
CA PHE A 83 -15.10 -1.93 -6.41
C PHE A 83 -15.07 -3.08 -7.42
N GLN A 84 -14.33 -2.90 -8.51
CA GLN A 84 -13.93 -3.98 -9.40
C GLN A 84 -12.45 -4.31 -9.17
N TYR A 85 -12.05 -5.55 -9.42
CA TYR A 85 -10.70 -6.01 -9.19
C TYR A 85 -10.10 -6.58 -10.48
N PHE A 86 -8.88 -6.18 -10.80
CA PHE A 86 -8.21 -6.67 -11.99
C PHE A 86 -6.96 -7.47 -11.67
N GLU A 87 -6.54 -8.29 -12.64
CA GLU A 87 -5.28 -9.00 -12.64
C GLU A 87 -4.59 -8.85 -13.99
N TYR A 88 -3.34 -9.24 -14.05
CA TYR A 88 -2.59 -9.23 -15.30
C TYR A 88 -2.52 -10.62 -15.89
N THR A 89 -2.74 -10.73 -17.20
CA THR A 89 -2.46 -11.95 -17.96
C THR A 89 -0.95 -12.17 -18.09
N PRO A 90 -0.50 -13.37 -18.52
CA PRO A 90 0.90 -13.60 -18.87
C PRO A 90 1.42 -12.65 -19.96
N LYS A 91 0.52 -12.08 -20.79
CA LYS A 91 0.83 -11.08 -21.80
C LYS A 91 0.86 -9.63 -21.25
N LYS A 92 0.77 -9.46 -19.91
CA LYS A 92 0.72 -8.16 -19.23
C LYS A 92 -0.52 -7.30 -19.53
N GLU A 93 -1.59 -7.91 -20.03
CA GLU A 93 -2.87 -7.24 -20.25
C GLU A 93 -3.68 -7.21 -18.96
N LYS A 94 -4.33 -6.08 -18.67
CA LYS A 94 -5.25 -5.96 -17.55
C LYS A 94 -6.58 -6.60 -17.89
N ILE A 95 -7.02 -7.52 -17.07
CA ILE A 95 -8.36 -8.12 -17.18
C ILE A 95 -9.09 -7.98 -15.85
N LEU A 96 -10.39 -7.63 -15.91
CA LEU A 96 -11.23 -7.60 -14.73
C LEU A 96 -11.55 -9.03 -14.29
N LYS A 97 -11.32 -9.32 -13.02
CA LYS A 97 -11.69 -10.61 -12.43
C LYS A 97 -13.19 -10.81 -12.46
N HIS A 98 -13.60 -12.07 -12.69
CA HIS A 98 -14.98 -12.50 -12.70
C HIS A 98 -15.87 -11.62 -13.59
N ASP A 99 -15.42 -11.36 -14.83
CA ASP A 99 -16.16 -10.59 -15.85
C ASP A 99 -16.60 -9.19 -15.34
N GLY A 100 -15.73 -8.54 -14.57
CA GLY A 100 -16.02 -7.21 -14.05
C GLY A 100 -16.95 -7.19 -12.84
N TYR A 101 -17.01 -8.27 -12.09
CA TYR A 101 -17.84 -8.34 -10.87
C TYR A 101 -17.57 -7.16 -9.94
N LYS A 102 -18.63 -6.51 -9.48
CA LYS A 102 -18.58 -5.46 -8.46
C LYS A 102 -18.61 -6.10 -7.07
N TYR A 103 -17.48 -6.07 -6.40
CA TYR A 103 -17.36 -6.57 -5.03
C TYR A 103 -18.06 -5.62 -4.07
N ARG A 104 -18.80 -6.17 -3.12
CA ARG A 104 -19.22 -5.47 -1.88
C ARG A 104 -18.30 -5.90 -0.76
N PHE A 105 -17.75 -4.91 -0.07
CA PHE A 105 -16.70 -5.12 0.89
C PHE A 105 -16.81 -4.18 2.07
N SER A 106 -16.66 -4.71 3.28
CA SER A 106 -16.63 -3.96 4.52
C SER A 106 -15.18 -3.82 4.97
N PRO A 107 -14.48 -2.73 4.65
CA PRO A 107 -13.09 -2.56 5.03
C PRO A 107 -12.97 -2.33 6.53
N TYR A 108 -12.04 -3.02 7.18
CA TYR A 108 -11.74 -2.90 8.61
C TYR A 108 -10.43 -2.21 8.87
N ALA A 109 -9.43 -2.45 8.01
CA ALA A 109 -8.12 -1.85 8.12
C ALA A 109 -7.44 -1.74 6.75
N MET A 110 -6.49 -0.82 6.67
CA MET A 110 -5.51 -0.78 5.60
C MET A 110 -4.14 -1.16 6.14
N ILE A 111 -3.45 -2.03 5.43
CA ILE A 111 -2.16 -2.59 5.80
C ILE A 111 -1.15 -2.25 4.73
N TRP A 112 -0.01 -1.70 5.14
CA TRP A 112 1.14 -1.49 4.28
C TRP A 112 2.07 -2.70 4.36
N ASN A 113 2.32 -3.36 3.23
CA ASN A 113 3.25 -4.46 3.15
C ASN A 113 3.91 -4.53 1.77
N ARG A 114 5.25 -4.64 1.74
CA ARG A 114 6.05 -4.75 0.49
C ARG A 114 5.67 -3.69 -0.54
N ASP A 115 5.71 -2.43 -0.14
CA ASP A 115 5.41 -1.26 -0.97
C ASP A 115 3.99 -1.23 -1.58
N CYS A 116 3.05 -1.96 -0.99
CA CYS A 116 1.65 -1.98 -1.41
C CYS A 116 0.71 -1.78 -0.24
N TYR A 117 -0.40 -1.07 -0.49
CA TYR A 117 -1.54 -1.08 0.42
C TYR A 117 -2.46 -2.26 0.15
N TYR A 118 -2.91 -2.86 1.22
CA TYR A 118 -3.94 -3.91 1.24
C TYR A 118 -5.12 -3.42 2.05
N ALA A 119 -6.32 -3.50 1.47
CA ALA A 119 -7.56 -3.34 2.21
C ALA A 119 -7.96 -4.71 2.77
N VAL A 120 -8.14 -4.79 4.07
CA VAL A 120 -8.56 -6.03 4.77
C VAL A 120 -9.92 -5.82 5.38
N GLY A 121 -10.81 -6.79 5.23
CA GLY A 121 -12.17 -6.71 5.74
C GLY A 121 -13.06 -7.86 5.28
N TRP A 122 -14.35 -7.75 5.51
CA TRP A 122 -15.33 -8.75 5.14
C TRP A 122 -15.71 -8.63 3.67
N SER A 123 -15.58 -9.71 2.92
CA SER A 123 -16.00 -9.80 1.53
C SER A 123 -17.32 -10.57 1.44
N GLU A 124 -18.38 -9.92 0.97
CA GLU A 124 -19.68 -10.58 0.77
C GLU A 124 -19.56 -11.74 -0.23
N LYS A 125 -18.80 -11.53 -1.32
CA LYS A 125 -18.59 -12.57 -2.33
C LYS A 125 -17.96 -13.85 -1.75
N HIS A 126 -17.01 -13.70 -0.83
CA HIS A 126 -16.27 -14.83 -0.28
C HIS A 126 -16.84 -15.35 1.05
N GLY A 127 -17.77 -14.59 1.68
CA GLY A 127 -18.33 -14.92 2.98
C GLY A 127 -17.29 -15.03 4.10
N LYS A 128 -16.18 -14.29 4.00
CA LYS A 128 -15.06 -14.33 4.95
C LYS A 128 -14.22 -13.05 4.90
N ILE A 129 -13.32 -12.92 5.88
CA ILE A 129 -12.27 -11.89 5.83
C ILE A 129 -11.38 -12.15 4.61
N ALA A 130 -11.19 -11.13 3.82
CA ALA A 130 -10.36 -11.15 2.63
C ALA A 130 -9.47 -9.91 2.59
N GLN A 131 -8.42 -9.99 1.77
CA GLN A 131 -7.51 -8.89 1.52
C GLN A 131 -7.44 -8.61 0.02
N PHE A 132 -7.40 -7.33 -0.32
CA PHE A 132 -7.28 -6.88 -1.70
C PHE A 132 -6.17 -5.82 -1.81
N ARG A 133 -5.31 -5.97 -2.80
CA ARG A 133 -4.32 -4.94 -3.11
C ARG A 133 -5.03 -3.72 -3.70
N VAL A 134 -4.78 -2.55 -3.11
CA VAL A 134 -5.48 -1.32 -3.51
C VAL A 134 -5.08 -0.87 -4.92
N ASP A 135 -3.84 -1.13 -5.33
CA ASP A 135 -3.35 -0.82 -6.68
C ASP A 135 -4.03 -1.67 -7.80
N ARG A 136 -4.74 -2.74 -7.43
CA ARG A 136 -5.52 -3.59 -8.33
C ARG A 136 -7.03 -3.35 -8.26
N MET A 137 -7.44 -2.37 -7.46
CA MET A 137 -8.85 -1.98 -7.37
C MET A 137 -9.14 -0.86 -8.38
N THR A 138 -10.31 -0.90 -8.96
CA THR A 138 -10.83 0.15 -9.83
C THR A 138 -12.30 0.42 -9.52
N ALA A 139 -12.81 1.61 -9.89
CA ALA A 139 -14.17 2.04 -9.56
C ALA A 139 -14.51 1.85 -8.07
N VAL A 140 -13.61 2.32 -7.20
CA VAL A 140 -13.82 2.25 -5.75
C VAL A 140 -14.79 3.35 -5.34
N GLU A 141 -15.95 2.95 -4.80
CA GLU A 141 -17.02 3.88 -4.40
C GLU A 141 -17.50 3.53 -2.99
N PRO A 142 -17.69 4.52 -2.11
CA PRO A 142 -18.31 4.27 -0.82
C PRO A 142 -19.79 3.95 -0.99
N LEU A 143 -20.31 3.10 -0.12
CA LEU A 143 -21.74 2.80 -0.03
C LEU A 143 -22.30 3.41 1.25
N GLU A 144 -23.60 3.71 1.25
CA GLU A 144 -24.29 4.21 2.46
C GLU A 144 -24.48 3.11 3.52
N GLN A 145 -24.34 1.84 3.13
CA GLN A 145 -24.51 0.71 4.01
C GLN A 145 -23.38 0.64 5.05
N THR A 146 -23.80 0.35 6.30
CA THR A 146 -22.85 0.09 7.39
C THR A 146 -22.03 -1.16 7.11
N ALA A 147 -20.75 -1.10 7.45
CA ALA A 147 -19.83 -2.25 7.34
C ALA A 147 -20.33 -3.41 8.21
N VAL A 148 -20.29 -4.62 7.65
CA VAL A 148 -20.55 -5.85 8.40
C VAL A 148 -19.48 -5.95 9.49
N GLN A 149 -19.89 -6.16 10.74
CA GLN A 149 -18.97 -6.33 11.87
C GLN A 149 -18.76 -7.83 12.11
N THR A 150 -17.50 -8.23 12.23
CA THR A 150 -17.13 -9.56 12.74
C THR A 150 -16.56 -9.39 14.13
N LEU A 151 -16.99 -10.23 15.08
CA LEU A 151 -16.75 -10.04 16.50
C LEU A 151 -15.28 -10.14 16.93
N ASP A 152 -14.40 -10.75 16.12
CA ASP A 152 -13.04 -11.10 16.55
C ASP A 152 -11.95 -10.69 15.52
N PHE A 153 -12.09 -9.55 14.84
CA PHE A 153 -11.06 -9.10 13.91
C PHE A 153 -10.05 -8.18 14.61
N ASP A 154 -8.83 -8.68 14.82
CA ASP A 154 -7.66 -7.89 15.21
C ASP A 154 -6.73 -7.69 14.00
N PRO A 155 -6.57 -6.44 13.49
CA PRO A 155 -5.68 -6.15 12.38
C PRO A 155 -4.22 -6.57 12.64
N ALA A 156 -3.72 -6.39 13.86
CA ALA A 156 -2.35 -6.72 14.22
C ALA A 156 -2.11 -8.24 14.21
N GLU A 157 -3.06 -9.01 14.72
CA GLU A 157 -3.03 -10.46 14.65
C GLU A 157 -3.15 -10.96 13.20
N TYR A 158 -4.02 -10.33 12.41
CA TYR A 158 -4.16 -10.65 10.99
C TYR A 158 -2.87 -10.43 10.20
N VAL A 159 -2.19 -9.29 10.44
CA VAL A 159 -0.89 -9.00 9.81
C VAL A 159 0.14 -10.08 10.14
N ARG A 160 0.24 -10.48 11.40
CA ARG A 160 1.18 -11.52 11.81
C ARG A 160 0.89 -12.87 11.16
N LYS A 161 -0.38 -13.22 11.01
CA LYS A 161 -0.80 -14.52 10.45
C LYS A 161 -0.72 -14.60 8.92
N VAL A 162 -1.00 -13.50 8.23
CA VAL A 162 -1.27 -13.54 6.78
C VAL A 162 -0.20 -12.84 5.95
N PHE A 163 0.40 -11.75 6.47
CA PHE A 163 1.42 -11.01 5.74
C PHE A 163 2.82 -11.61 5.96
N GLY A 164 3.25 -12.38 5.03
CA GLY A 164 4.53 -13.09 5.02
C GLY A 164 4.36 -14.57 4.72
N MET A 165 3.12 -15.07 4.81
CA MET A 165 2.78 -16.46 4.49
C MET A 165 1.52 -16.50 3.63
N TYR A 166 1.41 -17.51 2.78
CA TYR A 166 0.13 -17.87 2.16
C TYR A 166 -0.85 -18.26 3.27
N PRO A 167 -2.17 -18.03 3.10
CA PRO A 167 -3.19 -18.41 4.08
C PRO A 167 -3.34 -19.94 4.08
N ASP A 168 -2.42 -20.60 4.73
CA ASP A 168 -2.43 -22.05 4.95
C ASP A 168 -2.09 -22.32 6.42
N ASN A 169 -2.04 -23.56 6.83
CA ASN A 169 -1.79 -23.94 8.22
C ASN A 169 -0.46 -23.35 8.71
N LEU A 170 -0.51 -22.68 9.86
CA LEU A 170 0.70 -22.18 10.51
C LEU A 170 1.57 -23.35 10.94
N CYS A 171 2.84 -23.33 10.51
CA CYS A 171 3.85 -24.24 11.00
C CYS A 171 5.04 -23.45 11.54
N THR A 172 5.66 -23.96 12.57
CA THR A 172 6.94 -23.45 13.06
C THR A 172 8.06 -24.06 12.22
N VAL A 173 8.93 -23.22 11.70
CA VAL A 173 10.11 -23.64 10.95
C VAL A 173 11.35 -23.18 11.71
N GLU A 174 12.23 -24.13 12.03
CA GLU A 174 13.58 -23.82 12.52
C GLU A 174 14.52 -23.72 11.34
N LEU A 175 15.23 -22.60 11.26
CA LEU A 175 16.27 -22.38 10.24
C LEU A 175 17.65 -22.43 10.91
N LEU A 176 18.45 -23.39 10.50
CA LEU A 176 19.88 -23.42 10.85
C LEU A 176 20.64 -22.63 9.77
N CYS A 177 21.22 -21.51 10.16
CA CYS A 177 21.94 -20.63 9.25
C CYS A 177 23.42 -20.54 9.64
N ASP A 178 24.29 -20.46 8.66
CA ASP A 178 25.71 -20.17 8.89
C ASP A 178 25.88 -18.74 9.41
N ASN A 179 26.90 -18.53 10.26
CA ASN A 179 27.20 -17.23 10.81
C ASN A 179 27.46 -16.15 9.76
N GLU A 180 27.91 -16.53 8.58
CA GLU A 180 28.20 -15.63 7.46
C GLU A 180 26.94 -14.95 6.91
N VAL A 181 25.76 -15.57 7.06
CA VAL A 181 24.47 -15.02 6.61
C VAL A 181 23.69 -14.28 7.71
N MET A 182 24.29 -14.09 8.89
CA MET A 182 23.63 -13.48 10.05
C MET A 182 23.05 -12.09 9.73
N ARG A 183 23.73 -11.28 8.93
CA ARG A 183 23.20 -9.97 8.50
C ARG A 183 21.87 -10.12 7.77
N SER A 184 21.80 -11.04 6.81
CA SER A 184 20.57 -11.30 6.06
C SER A 184 19.45 -11.84 6.94
N VAL A 185 19.80 -12.60 7.97
CA VAL A 185 18.83 -13.11 8.97
C VAL A 185 18.27 -11.95 9.77
N ILE A 186 19.13 -11.07 10.30
CA ILE A 186 18.72 -9.87 11.06
C ILE A 186 17.87 -8.93 10.19
N ASP A 187 18.31 -8.66 8.96
CA ASP A 187 17.59 -7.80 8.01
C ASP A 187 16.21 -8.35 7.67
N ARG A 188 16.03 -9.65 7.74
CA ARG A 188 14.78 -10.32 7.40
C ARG A 188 13.83 -10.52 8.58
N PHE A 189 14.36 -10.87 9.73
CA PHE A 189 13.59 -11.35 10.89
C PHE A 189 13.72 -10.43 12.12
N GLY A 190 14.60 -9.44 12.09
CA GLY A 190 14.89 -8.57 13.23
C GLY A 190 15.96 -9.15 14.15
N GLU A 191 16.27 -8.40 15.21
CA GLU A 191 17.30 -8.76 16.20
C GLU A 191 16.77 -9.66 17.34
N ASN A 192 15.45 -9.89 17.37
CA ASN A 192 14.76 -10.68 18.41
C ASN A 192 14.22 -12.02 17.85
#